data_69be3ba0c2e1ddac56bb07dcf55972d1
#
_entry.id   69be3ba0c2e1ddac56bb07dcf55972d1
#
_cell.length_a   1.000
_cell.length_b   1.000
_cell.length_c   1.000
_cell.angle_alpha   90.00
_cell.angle_beta   90.00
_cell.angle_gamma   90.00
#
_symmetry.space_group_name_H-M   'P 1'
#
loop_
_entity.id
_entity.type
_entity.pdbx_description
1 polymer ?
#
loop_
_entity_poly.entity_id
_entity_poly.type
_entity_poly.pdbx_seq_one_letter_code
_entity_poly.pdbx_strand_id
1 'polypeptide(L)'
;MLHASSYLSVSQFAAREGVSRPRVLQWLAAQRITGALRVGHQWAIPATAAIERRAAGRPGSHDSDAATRLLRVMAKKYLWWLAPAEAAARPDLIITQVMDIGDYEDVCKLESEMGRQRLVRVLRRAEAGRLSERSWNYWHHRLGLVRSGRVPASPRRVFA
;
A
#
# COMPACT_ATOMS: atom_id res chain seq x y z
N MET A 1 27.25 31.51 22.78
CA MET A 1 27.91 30.96 21.58
C MET A 1 26.85 30.60 20.59
N LEU A 2 26.71 31.40 19.51
CA LEU A 2 25.73 31.16 18.44
C LEU A 2 26.26 30.01 17.59
N HIS A 3 25.60 28.87 17.64
CA HIS A 3 25.89 27.78 16.71
C HIS A 3 25.48 28.23 15.30
N ALA A 4 26.46 28.49 14.46
CA ALA A 4 26.24 28.72 13.04
C ALA A 4 25.60 27.46 12.46
N SER A 5 24.28 27.49 12.27
CA SER A 5 23.56 26.41 11.59
C SER A 5 24.01 26.40 10.14
N SER A 6 24.90 25.47 9.81
CA SER A 6 25.34 25.27 8.43
C SER A 6 24.15 24.68 7.64
N TYR A 7 23.78 25.39 6.56
CA TYR A 7 22.75 24.92 5.64
C TYR A 7 23.37 24.33 4.39
N LEU A 8 22.80 23.24 3.93
CA LEU A 8 23.21 22.53 2.73
C LEU A 8 22.21 22.82 1.59
N SER A 9 22.72 22.93 0.38
CA SER A 9 21.89 22.90 -0.82
C SER A 9 21.37 21.49 -1.09
N VAL A 10 20.36 21.36 -1.95
CA VAL A 10 19.83 20.05 -2.38
C VAL A 10 20.91 19.14 -2.93
N SER A 11 21.87 19.68 -3.69
CA SER A 11 22.98 18.92 -4.27
C SER A 11 23.95 18.42 -3.20
N GLN A 12 24.30 19.28 -2.24
CA GLN A 12 25.20 18.91 -1.13
C GLN A 12 24.53 17.86 -0.21
N PHE A 13 23.24 18.03 0.07
CA PHE A 13 22.49 17.04 0.85
C PHE A 13 22.38 15.69 0.13
N ALA A 14 22.14 15.71 -1.18
CA ALA A 14 22.10 14.50 -2.01
C ALA A 14 23.43 13.75 -1.99
N ALA A 15 24.55 14.46 -2.12
CA ALA A 15 25.89 13.88 -2.03
C ALA A 15 26.18 13.27 -0.65
N ARG A 16 25.77 13.94 0.42
CA ARG A 16 25.94 13.45 1.81
C ARG A 16 25.16 12.16 2.04
N GLU A 17 23.93 12.08 1.55
CA GLU A 17 23.04 10.92 1.76
C GLU A 17 23.25 9.80 0.72
N GLY A 18 24.14 10.00 -0.26
CA GLY A 18 24.39 9.02 -1.31
C GLY A 18 23.19 8.77 -2.25
N VAL A 19 22.35 9.80 -2.47
CA VAL A 19 21.13 9.70 -3.27
C VAL A 19 21.12 10.73 -4.42
N SER A 20 20.24 10.52 -5.39
CA SER A 20 20.09 11.46 -6.49
C SER A 20 19.35 12.74 -6.06
N ARG A 21 19.66 13.88 -6.68
CA ARG A 21 18.99 15.16 -6.46
C ARG A 21 17.46 15.11 -6.63
N PRO A 22 16.89 14.44 -7.63
CA PRO A 22 15.43 14.25 -7.74
C PRO A 22 14.82 13.56 -6.52
N ARG A 23 15.53 12.61 -5.92
CA ARG A 23 15.09 11.89 -4.73
C ARG A 23 14.97 12.82 -3.52
N VAL A 24 15.93 13.71 -3.34
CA VAL A 24 15.88 14.72 -2.26
C VAL A 24 14.71 15.69 -2.48
N LEU A 25 14.45 16.11 -3.71
CA LEU A 25 13.29 16.98 -4.02
C LEU A 25 11.96 16.29 -3.71
N GLN A 26 11.83 15.00 -3.98
CA GLN A 26 10.67 14.21 -3.57
C GLN A 26 10.49 14.19 -2.04
N TRP A 27 11.59 14.04 -1.28
CA TRP A 27 11.53 14.07 0.18
C TRP A 27 11.17 15.44 0.74
N LEU A 28 11.65 16.53 0.12
CA LEU A 28 11.29 17.90 0.47
C LEU A 28 9.80 18.18 0.19
N ALA A 29 9.29 17.76 -0.97
CA ALA A 29 7.88 17.87 -1.32
C ALA A 29 6.98 17.08 -0.37
N ALA A 30 7.45 15.92 0.10
CA ALA A 30 6.77 15.06 1.07
C ALA A 30 7.01 15.47 2.53
N GLN A 31 7.68 16.62 2.78
CA GLN A 31 8.02 17.15 4.13
C GLN A 31 8.77 16.15 5.02
N ARG A 32 9.61 15.28 4.42
CA ARG A 32 10.32 14.22 5.13
C ARG A 32 11.71 14.61 5.62
N ILE A 33 12.14 15.85 5.38
CA ILE A 33 13.43 16.37 5.83
C ILE A 33 13.15 17.42 6.91
N THR A 34 13.55 17.09 8.14
CA THR A 34 13.26 17.93 9.30
C THR A 34 14.00 19.27 9.20
N GLY A 35 13.27 20.37 9.40
CA GLY A 35 13.87 21.71 9.46
C GLY A 35 14.28 22.30 8.11
N ALA A 36 13.95 21.66 6.98
CA ALA A 36 14.20 22.25 5.67
C ALA A 36 13.35 23.50 5.43
N LEU A 37 13.98 24.58 4.98
CA LEU A 37 13.34 25.85 4.71
C LEU A 37 13.47 26.21 3.22
N ARG A 38 12.45 26.84 2.67
CA ARG A 38 12.50 27.37 1.31
C ARG A 38 12.84 28.86 1.36
N VAL A 39 13.98 29.22 0.79
CA VAL A 39 14.44 30.60 0.68
C VAL A 39 14.42 31.01 -0.79
N GLY A 40 13.38 31.75 -1.20
CA GLY A 40 13.13 32.07 -2.60
C GLY A 40 12.91 30.79 -3.46
N HIS A 41 13.76 30.60 -4.42
CA HIS A 41 13.71 29.42 -5.31
C HIS A 41 14.58 28.24 -4.86
N GLN A 42 15.33 28.40 -3.76
CA GLN A 42 16.27 27.39 -3.26
C GLN A 42 15.81 26.79 -1.94
N TRP A 43 16.21 25.54 -1.70
CA TRP A 43 16.03 24.89 -0.42
C TRP A 43 17.28 25.04 0.43
N ALA A 44 17.12 25.45 1.65
CA ALA A 44 18.12 25.46 2.70
C ALA A 44 17.82 24.31 3.67
N ILE A 45 18.68 23.31 3.70
CA ILE A 45 18.53 22.11 4.51
C ILE A 45 19.54 22.18 5.63
N PRO A 46 19.14 22.17 6.91
CA PRO A 46 20.12 22.16 8.02
C PRO A 46 21.09 20.98 7.89
N ALA A 47 22.35 21.21 8.16
CA ALA A 47 23.34 20.14 8.17
C ALA A 47 23.00 19.02 9.17
N THR A 48 22.23 19.34 10.20
CA THR A 48 21.72 18.38 11.20
C THR A 48 20.40 17.75 10.79
N ALA A 49 19.84 18.10 9.61
CA ALA A 49 18.56 17.57 9.18
C ALA A 49 18.61 16.05 9.05
N ALA A 50 17.68 15.41 9.71
CA ALA A 50 17.43 13.98 9.57
C ALA A 50 16.34 13.75 8.51
N ILE A 51 16.53 12.70 7.73
CA ILE A 51 15.46 12.19 6.87
C ILE A 51 14.54 11.39 7.78
N GLU A 52 13.31 11.82 7.93
CA GLU A 52 12.26 10.95 8.46
C GLU A 52 12.15 9.76 7.50
N ARG A 53 12.95 8.75 7.77
CA ARG A 53 12.70 7.43 7.20
C ARG A 53 11.33 7.06 7.76
N ARG A 54 10.30 7.16 6.91
CA ARG A 54 9.11 6.36 7.15
C ARG A 54 9.70 4.99 7.43
N ALA A 55 9.72 4.60 8.70
CA ALA A 55 10.11 3.25 9.07
C ALA A 55 9.42 2.37 8.05
N ALA A 56 10.21 1.57 7.33
CA ALA A 56 9.66 0.58 6.41
C ALA A 56 8.68 -0.18 7.30
N GLY A 57 7.38 0.24 7.18
CA GLY A 57 6.48 0.06 8.30
C GLY A 57 6.40 -1.41 8.64
N ARG A 58 6.83 -1.76 9.83
CA ARG A 58 5.93 -2.60 10.62
C ARG A 58 4.61 -1.87 10.48
N PRO A 59 3.54 -2.52 9.97
CA PRO A 59 2.24 -1.91 9.91
C PRO A 59 1.96 -1.37 11.31
N GLY A 60 2.06 -0.05 11.46
CA GLY A 60 1.82 0.61 12.71
C GLY A 60 0.40 0.25 13.12
N SER A 61 0.13 0.14 14.42
CA SER A 61 -1.16 -0.23 14.97
C SER A 61 -2.33 0.56 14.35
N HIS A 62 -2.12 1.79 13.91
CA HIS A 62 -3.13 2.62 13.24
C HIS A 62 -3.52 2.12 11.84
N ASP A 63 -2.56 1.70 11.00
CA ASP A 63 -2.87 1.13 9.68
C ASP A 63 -3.59 -0.22 9.85
N SER A 64 -3.22 -0.98 10.87
CA SER A 64 -3.89 -2.22 11.26
C SER A 64 -5.33 -1.99 11.72
N ASP A 65 -5.59 -0.90 12.45
CA ASP A 65 -6.94 -0.59 12.97
C ASP A 65 -7.87 -0.08 11.87
N ALA A 66 -7.38 0.75 10.94
CA ALA A 66 -8.13 1.21 9.78
C ALA A 66 -8.49 0.03 8.86
N ALA A 67 -7.51 -0.80 8.54
CA ALA A 67 -7.69 -2.01 7.76
C ALA A 67 -8.70 -2.97 8.42
N THR A 68 -8.62 -3.17 9.73
CA THR A 68 -9.54 -4.02 10.48
C THR A 68 -10.97 -3.45 10.48
N ARG A 69 -11.12 -2.14 10.65
CA ARG A 69 -12.43 -1.47 10.57
C ARG A 69 -13.04 -1.61 9.18
N LEU A 70 -12.25 -1.39 8.14
CA LEU A 70 -12.70 -1.55 6.77
C LEU A 70 -13.19 -2.98 6.51
N LEU A 71 -12.39 -3.98 6.89
CA LEU A 71 -12.77 -5.39 6.72
C LEU A 71 -14.05 -5.76 7.47
N ARG A 72 -14.30 -5.19 8.65
CA ARG A 72 -15.57 -5.40 9.37
C ARG A 72 -16.78 -4.83 8.62
N VAL A 73 -16.62 -3.65 8.01
CA VAL A 73 -17.68 -3.05 7.19
C VAL A 73 -17.95 -3.90 5.96
N MET A 74 -16.88 -4.30 5.28
CA MET A 74 -16.98 -5.15 4.08
C MET A 74 -17.55 -6.54 4.40
N ALA A 75 -17.20 -7.13 5.54
CA ALA A 75 -17.75 -8.40 5.97
C ALA A 75 -19.28 -8.34 6.13
N LYS A 76 -19.81 -7.28 6.73
CA LYS A 76 -21.27 -7.09 6.86
C LYS A 76 -21.97 -6.99 5.51
N LYS A 77 -21.32 -6.38 4.52
CA LYS A 77 -21.90 -6.17 3.19
C LYS A 77 -21.79 -7.41 2.29
N TYR A 78 -20.65 -8.07 2.30
CA TYR A 78 -20.30 -9.11 1.34
C TYR A 78 -20.28 -10.54 1.91
N LEU A 79 -20.33 -10.70 3.25
CA LEU A 79 -20.35 -12.00 3.94
C LEU A 79 -21.50 -12.05 4.97
N TRP A 80 -22.65 -11.50 4.61
CA TRP A 80 -23.82 -11.36 5.48
C TRP A 80 -24.32 -12.71 6.06
N TRP A 81 -23.93 -13.84 5.45
CA TRP A 81 -24.29 -15.18 5.92
C TRP A 81 -23.36 -15.74 6.99
N LEU A 82 -22.24 -15.05 7.30
CA LEU A 82 -21.30 -15.44 8.36
C LEU A 82 -21.50 -14.58 9.61
N ALA A 83 -21.32 -15.21 10.77
CA ALA A 83 -21.27 -14.46 12.01
C ALA A 83 -20.09 -13.46 12.02
N PRO A 84 -20.24 -12.25 12.60
CA PRO A 84 -19.19 -11.23 12.59
C PRO A 84 -17.84 -11.71 13.14
N ALA A 85 -17.86 -12.54 14.19
CA ALA A 85 -16.66 -13.11 14.79
C ALA A 85 -15.95 -14.09 13.83
N GLU A 86 -16.72 -14.91 13.13
CA GLU A 86 -16.22 -15.87 12.16
C GLU A 86 -15.64 -15.17 10.91
N ALA A 87 -16.31 -14.14 10.43
CA ALA A 87 -15.81 -13.31 9.34
C ALA A 87 -14.50 -12.60 9.73
N ALA A 88 -14.42 -12.04 10.95
CA ALA A 88 -13.22 -11.38 11.45
C ALA A 88 -12.00 -12.32 11.57
N ALA A 89 -12.23 -13.60 11.83
CA ALA A 89 -11.18 -14.61 11.88
C ALA A 89 -10.62 -14.98 10.48
N ARG A 90 -11.31 -14.56 9.41
CA ARG A 90 -10.97 -14.93 8.02
C ARG A 90 -10.80 -13.70 7.11
N PRO A 91 -9.83 -12.82 7.38
CA PRO A 91 -9.67 -11.57 6.64
C PRO A 91 -9.42 -11.78 5.14
N ASP A 92 -8.71 -12.83 4.76
CA ASP A 92 -8.42 -13.14 3.35
C ASP A 92 -9.69 -13.58 2.60
N LEU A 93 -10.67 -14.19 3.28
CA LEU A 93 -11.98 -14.50 2.71
C LEU A 93 -12.77 -13.23 2.40
N ILE A 94 -12.77 -12.25 3.32
CA ILE A 94 -13.42 -10.95 3.09
C ILE A 94 -12.82 -10.26 1.87
N ILE A 95 -11.48 -10.20 1.82
CA ILE A 95 -10.75 -9.60 0.71
C ILE A 95 -11.11 -10.29 -0.60
N THR A 96 -11.08 -11.61 -0.65
CA THR A 96 -11.40 -12.39 -1.85
C THR A 96 -12.83 -12.14 -2.31
N GLN A 97 -13.79 -12.06 -1.39
CA GLN A 97 -15.19 -11.80 -1.72
C GLN A 97 -15.38 -10.39 -2.31
N VAL A 98 -14.72 -9.38 -1.74
CA VAL A 98 -14.75 -8.02 -2.31
C VAL A 98 -14.05 -7.97 -3.67
N MET A 99 -12.98 -8.74 -3.86
CA MET A 99 -12.30 -8.85 -5.14
C MET A 99 -13.19 -9.50 -6.22
N ASP A 100 -14.14 -10.35 -5.83
CA ASP A 100 -15.03 -11.01 -6.78
C ASP A 100 -16.28 -10.20 -7.11
N ILE A 101 -17.00 -9.73 -6.10
CA ILE A 101 -18.31 -9.10 -6.25
C ILE A 101 -18.39 -7.66 -5.69
N GLY A 102 -17.26 -7.10 -5.24
CA GLY A 102 -17.22 -5.74 -4.69
C GLY A 102 -17.59 -4.69 -5.74
N ASP A 103 -18.29 -3.64 -5.29
CA ASP A 103 -18.47 -2.47 -6.13
C ASP A 103 -17.17 -1.67 -6.27
N TYR A 104 -17.13 -0.76 -7.23
CA TYR A 104 -15.92 -0.03 -7.58
C TYR A 104 -15.36 0.80 -6.40
N GLU A 105 -16.23 1.44 -5.61
CA GLU A 105 -15.79 2.25 -4.48
C GLU A 105 -15.14 1.40 -3.38
N ASP A 106 -15.72 0.26 -3.07
CA ASP A 106 -15.19 -0.65 -2.06
C ASP A 106 -13.90 -1.32 -2.53
N VAL A 107 -13.77 -1.62 -3.81
CA VAL A 107 -12.53 -2.09 -4.42
C VAL A 107 -11.43 -1.03 -4.28
N CYS A 108 -11.72 0.24 -4.57
CA CYS A 108 -10.75 1.33 -4.39
C CYS A 108 -10.33 1.50 -2.93
N LYS A 109 -11.27 1.45 -1.98
CA LYS A 109 -10.99 1.49 -0.54
C LYS A 109 -10.14 0.30 -0.10
N LEU A 110 -10.46 -0.89 -0.60
CA LEU A 110 -9.71 -2.11 -0.31
C LEU A 110 -8.25 -1.99 -0.81
N GLU A 111 -8.04 -1.50 -2.02
CA GLU A 111 -6.70 -1.31 -2.59
C GLU A 111 -5.87 -0.30 -1.79
N SER A 112 -6.48 0.83 -1.40
CA SER A 112 -5.79 1.87 -0.65
C SER A 112 -5.35 1.41 0.73
N GLU A 113 -6.20 0.66 1.45
CA GLU A 113 -5.94 0.23 2.82
C GLU A 113 -5.12 -1.06 2.92
N MET A 114 -5.36 -2.02 2.03
CA MET A 114 -4.65 -3.30 2.06
C MET A 114 -3.29 -3.25 1.35
N GLY A 115 -3.16 -2.38 0.37
CA GLY A 115 -2.00 -2.29 -0.49
C GLY A 115 -1.84 -3.46 -1.45
N ARG A 116 -1.14 -3.17 -2.55
CA ARG A 116 -0.95 -4.12 -3.66
C ARG A 116 -0.38 -5.48 -3.22
N GLN A 117 0.61 -5.48 -2.31
CA GLN A 117 1.27 -6.72 -1.90
C GLN A 117 0.33 -7.70 -1.19
N ARG A 118 -0.58 -7.18 -0.36
CA ARG A 118 -1.57 -8.02 0.32
C ARG A 118 -2.54 -8.62 -0.67
N LEU A 119 -3.05 -7.83 -1.61
CA LEU A 119 -3.98 -8.30 -2.63
C LEU A 119 -3.35 -9.38 -3.53
N VAL A 120 -2.09 -9.20 -3.93
CA VAL A 120 -1.33 -10.22 -4.68
C VAL A 120 -1.22 -11.52 -3.89
N ARG A 121 -0.96 -11.44 -2.59
CA ARG A 121 -0.86 -12.62 -1.72
C ARG A 121 -2.19 -13.36 -1.62
N VAL A 122 -3.28 -12.63 -1.42
CA VAL A 122 -4.63 -13.18 -1.36
C VAL A 122 -5.01 -13.83 -2.70
N LEU A 123 -4.78 -13.13 -3.82
CA LEU A 123 -5.04 -13.67 -5.15
C LEU A 123 -4.30 -15.00 -5.41
N ARG A 124 -3.02 -15.07 -5.04
CA ARG A 124 -2.21 -16.29 -5.22
C ARG A 124 -2.64 -17.46 -4.33
N ARG A 125 -3.30 -17.18 -3.22
CA ARG A 125 -3.80 -18.20 -2.27
C ARG A 125 -5.28 -18.47 -2.42
N ALA A 126 -5.94 -17.83 -3.39
CA ALA A 126 -7.36 -17.99 -3.59
C ALA A 126 -7.71 -19.46 -3.87
N GLU A 127 -8.67 -19.97 -3.10
CA GLU A 127 -9.18 -21.33 -3.26
C GLU A 127 -10.02 -21.45 -4.54
N ALA A 128 -10.12 -22.66 -5.06
CA ALA A 128 -10.90 -22.96 -6.23
C ALA A 128 -12.39 -22.56 -6.05
N GLY A 129 -12.90 -21.77 -7.01
CA GLY A 129 -14.29 -21.29 -7.01
C GLY A 129 -14.56 -20.10 -6.08
N ARG A 130 -13.53 -19.46 -5.53
CA ARG A 130 -13.68 -18.24 -4.73
C ARG A 130 -13.72 -16.97 -5.58
N LEU A 131 -13.08 -16.99 -6.73
CA LEU A 131 -13.08 -15.91 -7.70
C LEU A 131 -13.69 -16.42 -9.00
N SER A 132 -14.56 -15.63 -9.59
CA SER A 132 -15.04 -15.85 -10.94
C SER A 132 -13.88 -15.73 -11.94
N GLU A 133 -13.99 -16.34 -13.09
CA GLU A 133 -12.95 -16.26 -14.12
C GLU A 133 -12.73 -14.81 -14.59
N ARG A 134 -13.81 -14.01 -14.62
CA ARG A 134 -13.75 -12.57 -14.93
C ARG A 134 -12.92 -11.82 -13.90
N SER A 135 -13.20 -12.01 -12.62
CA SER A 135 -12.48 -11.34 -11.51
C SER A 135 -11.04 -11.80 -11.44
N TRP A 136 -10.78 -13.09 -11.66
CA TRP A 136 -9.43 -13.65 -11.76
C TRP A 136 -8.59 -12.95 -12.84
N ASN A 137 -9.12 -12.83 -14.04
CA ASN A 137 -8.46 -12.15 -15.15
C ASN A 137 -8.25 -10.66 -14.84
N TYR A 138 -9.27 -9.98 -14.37
CA TYR A 138 -9.21 -8.56 -14.02
C TYR A 138 -8.08 -8.27 -13.03
N TRP A 139 -8.01 -9.01 -11.93
CA TRP A 139 -7.02 -8.78 -10.88
C TRP A 139 -5.60 -9.11 -11.32
N HIS A 140 -5.38 -10.10 -12.17
CA HIS A 140 -4.05 -10.37 -12.73
C HIS A 140 -3.53 -9.19 -13.56
N HIS A 141 -4.38 -8.58 -14.36
CA HIS A 141 -4.02 -7.38 -15.12
C HIS A 141 -3.87 -6.16 -14.24
N ARG A 142 -4.84 -5.88 -13.36
CA ARG A 142 -4.82 -4.71 -12.47
C ARG A 142 -3.63 -4.69 -11.52
N LEU A 143 -3.27 -5.83 -10.98
CA LEU A 143 -2.09 -5.97 -10.11
C LEU A 143 -0.77 -6.10 -10.90
N GLY A 144 -0.78 -6.00 -12.21
CA GLY A 144 0.42 -6.07 -13.05
C GLY A 144 1.17 -7.39 -12.94
N LEU A 145 0.47 -8.49 -12.71
CA LEU A 145 1.05 -9.83 -12.65
C LEU A 145 1.28 -10.43 -14.04
N VAL A 146 0.57 -9.90 -15.04
CA VAL A 146 0.69 -10.26 -16.46
C VAL A 146 0.87 -8.98 -17.25
N ARG A 147 2.00 -8.84 -17.96
CA ARG A 147 2.30 -7.63 -18.75
C ARG A 147 1.69 -7.68 -20.15
N SER A 148 1.82 -8.80 -20.83
CA SER A 148 1.18 -9.11 -22.10
C SER A 148 1.25 -10.63 -22.24
N GLY A 149 0.11 -11.29 -22.17
CA GLY A 149 0.12 -12.73 -22.24
C GLY A 149 -1.11 -13.35 -21.56
N ARG A 150 -1.10 -14.65 -21.55
CA ARG A 150 -2.21 -15.44 -21.05
C ARG A 150 -2.19 -15.43 -19.51
N VAL A 151 -3.31 -15.01 -18.92
CA VAL A 151 -3.52 -15.14 -17.46
C VAL A 151 -3.47 -16.62 -17.09
N PRO A 152 -2.82 -17.00 -15.98
CA PRO A 152 -2.86 -18.39 -15.49
C PRO A 152 -4.29 -18.86 -15.32
N ALA A 153 -4.55 -20.14 -15.55
CA ALA A 153 -5.88 -20.69 -15.32
C ALA A 153 -6.27 -20.51 -13.85
N SER A 154 -7.54 -20.18 -13.62
CA SER A 154 -8.09 -20.11 -12.25
C SER A 154 -8.04 -21.48 -11.58
N PRO A 155 -7.84 -21.54 -10.24
CA PRO A 155 -7.87 -22.79 -9.51
C PRO A 155 -9.21 -23.51 -9.71
N ARG A 156 -9.19 -24.77 -10.09
CA ARG A 156 -10.40 -25.58 -10.27
C ARG A 156 -10.49 -26.61 -9.16
N ARG A 157 -11.70 -26.90 -8.69
CA ARG A 157 -11.95 -28.03 -7.80
C ARG A 157 -11.81 -29.31 -8.63
N VAL A 158 -10.92 -30.18 -8.19
CA VAL A 158 -10.86 -31.55 -8.71
C VAL A 158 -11.77 -32.38 -7.81
N PHE A 159 -12.87 -32.84 -8.34
CA PHE A 159 -13.72 -33.83 -7.67
C PHE A 159 -13.11 -35.19 -7.97
N ALA A 160 -12.63 -35.87 -6.94
CA ALA A 160 -12.20 -37.23 -7.01
C ALA A 160 -13.42 -38.15 -6.93
#